data_7733f52f87c44d42e6ab3955b0dab470
#
_entry.id   7733f52f87c44d42e6ab3955b0dab470
#
_cell.length_a   1.000
_cell.length_b   1.000
_cell.length_c   1.000
_cell.angle_alpha   90.00
_cell.angle_beta   90.00
_cell.angle_gamma   90.00
#
_symmetry.space_group_name_H-M   'P 1'
#
loop_
_entity.id
_entity.type
_entity.pdbx_description
1 polymer ?
#
loop_
_entity_poly.entity_id
_entity_poly.type
_entity_poly.pdbx_seq_one_letter_code
_entity_poly.pdbx_strand_id
1 'polypeptide(L)'
;MKESVAPSRDLTITALDYSSLAGWDDEGHGAAFRAFRRGASVLSRHPPKSHSVDAVALATILKRANALPADLPDNHARAFFEAEFAPYEIVSDGGTGFFTGYYEPIVAGSRIRTDRFATPLYRVPDDLVAFDPASPPPGLDPALRFARQTDKGPVAYFDRDEIEAGALAGRGLELVFVADPVDAFFMHIQGAARIDLAEGGTMRVSYAAKSGHAYTPIGRVLIEMGALEAGKATMDAIRQWLAANPDTAAVVMRQNRSFIFFREAPVENPQLGPIAAAKVPLADGRSLAVDRLLHTFHCPVWVETSLPDGKSFRRLMIAQDTGSAIVGPARGDIFFGSGAAAGTIAGSMASKGRFVLLAPRGSRPNVNPQR
;
A
#
# COMPACT_ATOMS: atom_id res chain seq x y z
N MET A 1 -4.61 37.25 7.78
CA MET A 1 -5.61 36.22 8.11
C MET A 1 -6.46 36.00 6.86
N LYS A 2 -6.19 34.93 6.11
CA LYS A 2 -7.10 34.36 5.12
C LYS A 2 -7.24 32.90 5.51
N GLU A 3 -8.38 32.56 6.09
CA GLU A 3 -8.80 31.19 6.30
C GLU A 3 -8.85 30.50 4.93
N SER A 4 -7.94 29.60 4.70
CA SER A 4 -8.02 28.65 3.61
C SER A 4 -9.10 27.63 4.01
N VAL A 5 -10.35 27.92 3.68
CA VAL A 5 -11.39 26.91 3.67
C VAL A 5 -11.00 25.89 2.60
N ALA A 6 -10.56 24.71 3.03
CA ALA A 6 -10.39 23.60 2.12
C ALA A 6 -11.74 23.36 1.42
N PRO A 7 -11.77 23.21 0.08
CA PRO A 7 -13.02 22.99 -0.63
C PRO A 7 -13.71 21.76 -0.06
N SER A 8 -14.99 21.88 0.26
CA SER A 8 -15.84 20.73 0.62
C SER A 8 -15.84 19.80 -0.59
N ARG A 9 -15.19 18.63 -0.45
CA ARG A 9 -15.18 17.62 -1.50
C ARG A 9 -16.59 17.06 -1.61
N ASP A 10 -17.23 17.24 -2.76
CA ASP A 10 -18.55 16.67 -3.04
C ASP A 10 -18.41 15.15 -3.10
N LEU A 11 -18.74 14.49 -1.99
CA LEU A 11 -18.75 13.04 -1.86
C LEU A 11 -20.15 12.52 -2.11
N THR A 12 -20.31 11.67 -3.13
CA THR A 12 -21.56 10.99 -3.43
C THR A 12 -21.41 9.49 -3.20
N ILE A 13 -22.37 8.91 -2.47
CA ILE A 13 -22.47 7.47 -2.24
C ILE A 13 -23.84 6.98 -2.75
N THR A 14 -23.82 6.24 -3.85
CA THR A 14 -25.00 5.79 -4.56
C THR A 14 -25.16 4.29 -4.43
N ALA A 15 -26.32 3.81 -3.93
CA ALA A 15 -26.66 2.40 -3.92
C ALA A 15 -26.84 1.87 -5.35
N LEU A 16 -26.35 0.68 -5.61
CA LEU A 16 -26.43 0.03 -6.91
C LEU A 16 -27.08 -1.34 -6.79
N ASP A 17 -27.47 -1.89 -7.94
CA ASP A 17 -27.78 -3.30 -8.09
C ASP A 17 -26.59 -4.04 -8.71
N TYR A 18 -26.38 -5.32 -8.37
CA TYR A 18 -25.31 -6.14 -8.94
C TYR A 18 -25.38 -6.24 -10.47
N SER A 19 -26.57 -6.20 -11.06
CA SER A 19 -26.79 -6.17 -12.50
C SER A 19 -26.19 -4.94 -13.20
N SER A 20 -25.90 -3.87 -12.46
CA SER A 20 -25.25 -2.66 -12.97
C SER A 20 -23.70 -2.72 -12.94
N LEU A 21 -23.14 -3.79 -12.37
CA LEU A 21 -21.71 -4.03 -12.30
C LEU A 21 -21.26 -4.81 -13.54
N ALA A 22 -20.67 -4.11 -14.49
CA ALA A 22 -20.27 -4.71 -15.76
C ALA A 22 -19.24 -5.84 -15.56
N GLY A 23 -19.56 -7.07 -15.97
CA GLY A 23 -18.70 -8.25 -15.83
C GLY A 23 -18.75 -8.92 -14.45
N TRP A 24 -19.70 -8.54 -13.60
CA TRP A 24 -19.91 -9.21 -12.31
C TRP A 24 -20.21 -10.70 -12.47
N ASP A 25 -21.00 -11.06 -13.46
CA ASP A 25 -21.39 -12.44 -13.73
C ASP A 25 -20.23 -13.34 -14.18
N ASP A 26 -19.21 -12.75 -14.83
CA ASP A 26 -18.05 -13.44 -15.39
C ASP A 26 -16.83 -13.41 -14.44
N GLU A 27 -16.98 -12.83 -13.25
CA GLU A 27 -15.90 -12.66 -12.29
C GLU A 27 -15.53 -13.98 -11.60
N GLY A 28 -14.23 -14.20 -11.37
CA GLY A 28 -13.70 -15.31 -10.57
C GLY A 28 -13.91 -15.10 -9.06
N HIS A 29 -15.16 -15.15 -8.59
CA HIS A 29 -15.53 -14.85 -7.21
C HIS A 29 -14.87 -15.76 -6.17
N GLY A 30 -14.55 -17.00 -6.50
CA GLY A 30 -13.84 -17.92 -5.61
C GLY A 30 -12.45 -17.42 -5.21
N ALA A 31 -11.74 -16.78 -6.14
CA ALA A 31 -10.45 -16.16 -5.84
C ALA A 31 -10.59 -14.95 -4.88
N ALA A 32 -11.62 -14.13 -5.08
CA ALA A 32 -11.96 -13.04 -4.18
C ALA A 32 -12.40 -13.56 -2.80
N PHE A 33 -13.19 -14.64 -2.77
CA PHE A 33 -13.61 -15.29 -1.53
C PHE A 33 -12.44 -15.82 -0.72
N ARG A 34 -11.45 -16.48 -1.36
CA ARG A 34 -10.23 -16.90 -0.68
C ARG A 34 -9.47 -15.73 -0.05
N ALA A 35 -9.36 -14.59 -0.76
CA ALA A 35 -8.73 -13.38 -0.25
C ALA A 35 -9.53 -12.79 0.93
N PHE A 36 -10.86 -12.72 0.82
CA PHE A 36 -11.76 -12.25 1.87
C PHE A 36 -11.69 -13.12 3.14
N ARG A 37 -11.81 -14.44 2.96
CA ARG A 37 -11.82 -15.41 4.06
C ARG A 37 -10.57 -15.36 4.93
N ARG A 38 -9.39 -14.96 4.38
CA ARG A 38 -8.16 -14.78 5.16
C ARG A 38 -8.32 -13.77 6.30
N GLY A 39 -9.19 -12.76 6.15
CA GLY A 39 -9.49 -11.80 7.21
C GLY A 39 -10.00 -12.46 8.49
N ALA A 40 -10.65 -13.62 8.39
CA ALA A 40 -11.15 -14.34 9.56
C ALA A 40 -10.04 -14.84 10.48
N SER A 41 -8.88 -15.21 9.94
CA SER A 41 -7.75 -15.76 10.73
C SER A 41 -7.13 -14.76 11.70
N VAL A 42 -7.38 -13.49 11.51
CA VAL A 42 -6.78 -12.42 12.32
C VAL A 42 -7.79 -11.70 13.24
N LEU A 43 -9.08 -12.02 13.14
CA LEU A 43 -10.17 -11.33 13.87
C LEU A 43 -9.98 -11.26 15.38
N SER A 44 -9.45 -12.32 16.00
CA SER A 44 -9.26 -12.37 17.46
C SER A 44 -8.17 -11.41 17.95
N ARG A 45 -7.15 -11.16 17.14
CA ARG A 45 -5.98 -10.33 17.48
C ARG A 45 -6.04 -8.95 16.84
N HIS A 46 -6.64 -8.86 15.67
CA HIS A 46 -6.71 -7.65 14.85
C HIS A 46 -8.10 -7.48 14.24
N PRO A 47 -9.13 -7.18 15.06
CA PRO A 47 -10.48 -6.94 14.55
C PRO A 47 -10.49 -5.72 13.64
N PRO A 48 -11.32 -5.69 12.59
CA PRO A 48 -11.50 -4.51 11.75
C PRO A 48 -11.96 -3.32 12.60
N LYS A 49 -11.60 -2.12 12.19
CA LYS A 49 -12.07 -0.87 12.79
C LYS A 49 -13.16 -0.27 11.91
N SER A 50 -14.24 0.18 12.50
CA SER A 50 -15.32 0.86 11.77
C SER A 50 -14.84 2.19 11.22
N HIS A 51 -14.79 2.27 9.89
CA HIS A 51 -14.58 3.48 9.11
C HIS A 51 -15.71 3.62 8.09
N SER A 52 -15.56 3.00 6.90
CA SER A 52 -16.62 3.04 5.87
C SER A 52 -17.83 2.17 6.18
N VAL A 53 -17.65 1.08 6.92
CA VAL A 53 -18.72 0.12 7.28
C VAL A 53 -18.65 -0.29 8.74
N ASP A 54 -19.75 -0.86 9.26
CA ASP A 54 -19.79 -1.44 10.59
C ASP A 54 -18.84 -2.65 10.68
N ALA A 55 -17.83 -2.53 11.52
CA ALA A 55 -16.83 -3.58 11.75
C ALA A 55 -17.41 -4.84 12.41
N VAL A 56 -18.45 -4.72 13.23
CA VAL A 56 -19.09 -5.86 13.90
C VAL A 56 -19.87 -6.71 12.88
N ALA A 57 -20.62 -6.05 12.00
CA ALA A 57 -21.30 -6.72 10.90
C ALA A 57 -20.30 -7.42 9.97
N LEU A 58 -19.23 -6.72 9.56
CA LEU A 58 -18.18 -7.29 8.71
C LEU A 58 -17.48 -8.48 9.38
N ALA A 59 -17.13 -8.38 10.66
CA ALA A 59 -16.51 -9.47 11.41
C ALA A 59 -17.43 -10.70 11.50
N THR A 60 -18.74 -10.49 11.60
CA THR A 60 -19.74 -11.57 11.59
C THR A 60 -19.78 -12.29 10.24
N ILE A 61 -19.72 -11.54 9.13
CA ILE A 61 -19.65 -12.10 7.78
C ILE A 61 -18.32 -12.87 7.57
N LEU A 62 -17.19 -12.33 8.05
CA LEU A 62 -15.91 -13.03 8.00
C LEU A 62 -15.93 -14.37 8.77
N LYS A 63 -16.60 -14.43 9.93
CA LYS A 63 -16.80 -15.70 10.67
C LYS A 63 -17.62 -16.69 9.86
N ARG A 64 -18.69 -16.24 9.18
CA ARG A 64 -19.50 -17.08 8.26
C ARG A 64 -18.65 -17.58 7.10
N ALA A 65 -17.85 -16.71 6.48
CA ALA A 65 -16.94 -17.12 5.42
C ALA A 65 -15.93 -18.18 5.89
N ASN A 66 -15.45 -18.08 7.14
CA ASN A 66 -14.51 -19.05 7.70
C ASN A 66 -15.12 -20.44 7.91
N ALA A 67 -16.42 -20.52 8.13
CA ALA A 67 -17.15 -21.79 8.27
C ALA A 67 -17.38 -22.51 6.93
N LEU A 68 -17.18 -21.84 5.80
CA LEU A 68 -17.29 -22.41 4.46
C LEU A 68 -15.95 -22.96 3.97
N PRO A 69 -15.93 -23.89 2.98
CA PRO A 69 -14.71 -24.35 2.35
C PRO A 69 -13.85 -23.19 1.79
N ALA A 70 -12.53 -23.30 1.86
CA ALA A 70 -11.64 -22.27 1.35
C ALA A 70 -11.75 -22.14 -0.18
N ASP A 71 -11.87 -23.25 -0.88
CA ASP A 71 -12.00 -23.34 -2.34
C ASP A 71 -13.48 -23.41 -2.75
N LEU A 72 -14.22 -22.35 -2.44
CA LEU A 72 -15.61 -22.22 -2.83
C LEU A 72 -15.70 -22.00 -4.36
N PRO A 73 -16.54 -22.76 -5.11
CA PRO A 73 -16.78 -22.52 -6.52
C PRO A 73 -17.30 -21.09 -6.80
N ASP A 74 -16.99 -20.54 -7.98
CA ASP A 74 -17.29 -19.14 -8.32
C ASP A 74 -18.78 -18.79 -8.13
N ASN A 75 -19.70 -19.64 -8.54
CA ASN A 75 -21.14 -19.43 -8.38
C ASN A 75 -21.59 -19.40 -6.91
N HIS A 76 -21.00 -20.23 -6.06
CA HIS A 76 -21.30 -20.22 -4.62
C HIS A 76 -20.66 -19.02 -3.92
N ALA A 77 -19.43 -18.67 -4.32
CA ALA A 77 -18.75 -17.47 -3.81
C ALA A 77 -19.49 -16.19 -4.21
N ARG A 78 -19.99 -16.12 -5.45
CA ARG A 78 -20.86 -15.04 -5.92
C ARG A 78 -22.12 -14.94 -5.06
N ALA A 79 -22.84 -16.05 -4.89
CA ALA A 79 -24.06 -16.09 -4.08
C ALA A 79 -23.78 -15.64 -2.62
N PHE A 80 -22.62 -16.00 -2.06
CA PHE A 80 -22.19 -15.52 -0.75
C PHE A 80 -22.06 -13.99 -0.73
N PHE A 81 -21.32 -13.38 -1.68
CA PHE A 81 -21.16 -11.94 -1.70
C PHE A 81 -22.48 -11.21 -1.92
N GLU A 82 -23.33 -11.70 -2.82
CA GLU A 82 -24.65 -11.13 -3.09
C GLU A 82 -25.61 -11.23 -1.89
N ALA A 83 -25.51 -12.31 -1.11
CA ALA A 83 -26.33 -12.48 0.09
C ALA A 83 -25.89 -11.60 1.26
N GLU A 84 -24.58 -11.41 1.43
CA GLU A 84 -24.02 -10.74 2.60
C GLU A 84 -23.81 -9.23 2.40
N PHE A 85 -23.66 -8.76 1.15
CA PHE A 85 -23.29 -7.38 0.85
C PHE A 85 -24.26 -6.70 -0.12
N ALA A 86 -24.22 -5.38 -0.13
CA ALA A 86 -24.88 -4.51 -1.11
C ALA A 86 -23.84 -3.54 -1.72
N PRO A 87 -23.86 -3.31 -3.04
CA PRO A 87 -22.90 -2.44 -3.71
C PRO A 87 -23.26 -0.96 -3.59
N TYR A 88 -22.24 -0.12 -3.36
CA TYR A 88 -22.36 1.34 -3.31
C TYR A 88 -21.20 1.98 -4.09
N GLU A 89 -21.53 2.74 -5.11
CA GLU A 89 -20.53 3.54 -5.84
C GLU A 89 -20.11 4.76 -5.03
N ILE A 90 -18.80 4.96 -4.94
CA ILE A 90 -18.21 6.11 -4.25
C ILE A 90 -17.59 7.03 -5.30
N VAL A 91 -18.06 8.27 -5.34
CA VAL A 91 -17.59 9.32 -6.24
C VAL A 91 -17.22 10.54 -5.41
N SER A 92 -16.05 11.12 -5.66
CA SER A 92 -15.60 12.34 -5.00
C SER A 92 -15.12 13.38 -6.03
N ASP A 93 -15.30 14.65 -5.71
CA ASP A 93 -14.84 15.80 -6.49
C ASP A 93 -15.31 15.79 -7.96
N GLY A 94 -16.54 15.32 -8.22
CA GLY A 94 -17.13 15.24 -9.56
C GLY A 94 -16.43 14.27 -10.51
N GLY A 95 -15.61 13.36 -9.98
CA GLY A 95 -14.78 12.44 -10.76
C GLY A 95 -14.98 10.97 -10.43
N THR A 96 -14.51 10.16 -11.34
CA THR A 96 -14.36 8.71 -11.16
C THR A 96 -13.21 8.42 -10.19
N GLY A 97 -13.16 7.24 -9.59
CA GLY A 97 -12.04 6.78 -8.77
C GLY A 97 -10.71 6.78 -9.54
N PHE A 98 -9.62 6.67 -8.80
CA PHE A 98 -8.27 6.62 -9.35
C PHE A 98 -7.49 5.43 -8.81
N PHE A 99 -6.90 4.66 -9.72
CA PHE A 99 -6.19 3.42 -9.42
C PHE A 99 -4.75 3.46 -9.91
N THR A 100 -3.85 3.05 -9.01
CA THR A 100 -2.44 2.75 -9.33
C THR A 100 -2.14 1.31 -9.00
N GLY A 101 -0.90 0.89 -9.18
CA GLY A 101 -0.47 -0.45 -8.88
C GLY A 101 0.78 -0.48 -8.00
N TYR A 102 0.90 -1.54 -7.21
CA TYR A 102 2.10 -1.88 -6.48
C TYR A 102 2.39 -3.38 -6.55
N TYR A 103 3.59 -3.75 -6.18
CA TYR A 103 4.05 -5.13 -6.28
C TYR A 103 5.11 -5.42 -5.21
N GLU A 104 5.47 -6.67 -5.04
CA GLU A 104 6.60 -7.07 -4.21
C GLU A 104 7.84 -7.27 -5.11
N PRO A 105 8.85 -6.39 -5.07
CA PRO A 105 10.11 -6.61 -5.77
C PRO A 105 10.78 -7.91 -5.35
N ILE A 106 11.48 -8.56 -6.29
CA ILE A 106 12.38 -9.68 -6.03
C ILE A 106 13.77 -9.23 -6.47
N VAL A 107 14.70 -9.14 -5.53
CA VAL A 107 16.07 -8.64 -5.78
C VAL A 107 17.10 -9.56 -5.17
N ALA A 108 18.31 -9.57 -5.73
CA ALA A 108 19.44 -10.26 -5.13
C ALA A 108 20.00 -9.46 -3.95
N GLY A 109 20.43 -10.15 -2.88
CA GLY A 109 21.03 -9.52 -1.72
C GLY A 109 21.91 -10.46 -0.91
N SER A 110 22.43 -9.96 0.20
CA SER A 110 23.31 -10.72 1.13
C SER A 110 23.10 -10.22 2.56
N ARG A 111 23.15 -11.12 3.54
CA ARG A 111 23.18 -10.72 4.97
C ARG A 111 24.52 -10.12 5.36
N ILE A 112 25.54 -10.33 4.56
CA ILE A 112 26.90 -9.87 4.79
C ILE A 112 27.21 -8.80 3.75
N ARG A 113 27.76 -7.69 4.20
CA ARG A 113 28.24 -6.64 3.30
C ARG A 113 29.39 -7.15 2.45
N THR A 114 29.29 -6.93 1.14
CA THR A 114 30.35 -7.22 0.15
C THR A 114 30.50 -6.04 -0.81
N ASP A 115 31.49 -6.06 -1.69
CA ASP A 115 31.64 -5.06 -2.73
C ASP A 115 30.43 -4.98 -3.66
N ARG A 116 29.77 -6.12 -3.92
CA ARG A 116 28.56 -6.21 -4.75
C ARG A 116 27.31 -5.80 -3.97
N PHE A 117 27.20 -6.22 -2.72
CA PHE A 117 26.02 -5.95 -1.87
C PHE A 117 26.44 -4.93 -0.80
N ALA A 118 26.32 -3.65 -1.12
CA ALA A 118 26.82 -2.57 -0.29
C ALA A 118 25.73 -1.64 0.25
N THR A 119 24.52 -1.67 -0.34
CA THR A 119 23.39 -0.81 0.04
C THR A 119 22.55 -1.47 1.13
N PRO A 120 22.54 -0.94 2.36
CA PRO A 120 21.85 -1.57 3.49
C PRO A 120 20.34 -1.28 3.46
N LEU A 121 19.55 -2.25 3.88
CA LEU A 121 18.20 -2.05 4.40
C LEU A 121 18.25 -2.17 5.92
N TYR A 122 17.70 -1.19 6.62
CA TYR A 122 17.81 -1.10 8.06
C TYR A 122 16.57 -1.64 8.79
N ARG A 123 16.80 -2.28 9.95
CA ARG A 123 15.75 -2.54 10.95
C ARG A 123 15.38 -1.26 11.69
N VAL A 124 14.28 -1.30 12.42
CA VAL A 124 13.82 -0.16 13.24
C VAL A 124 14.87 0.17 14.29
N PRO A 125 15.34 1.40 14.35
CA PRO A 125 16.24 1.86 15.41
C PRO A 125 15.52 1.95 16.76
N ASP A 126 16.24 1.66 17.85
CA ASP A 126 15.69 1.65 19.21
C ASP A 126 15.26 3.05 19.70
N ASP A 127 15.88 4.09 19.14
CA ASP A 127 15.58 5.50 19.44
C ASP A 127 14.44 6.08 18.58
N LEU A 128 13.85 5.29 17.68
CA LEU A 128 12.68 5.70 16.91
C LEU A 128 11.40 5.44 17.69
N VAL A 129 10.69 6.49 18.06
CA VAL A 129 9.44 6.42 18.82
C VAL A 129 8.28 6.96 18.01
N ALA A 130 7.12 6.30 18.10
CA ALA A 130 5.87 6.80 17.54
C ALA A 130 5.15 7.67 18.58
N PHE A 131 4.44 8.69 18.12
CA PHE A 131 3.59 9.51 18.98
C PHE A 131 2.20 9.70 18.38
N ASP A 132 1.25 10.07 19.24
CA ASP A 132 -0.11 10.38 18.82
C ASP A 132 -0.11 11.74 18.09
N PRO A 133 -0.57 11.83 16.85
CA PRO A 133 -0.68 13.09 16.11
C PRO A 133 -1.61 14.11 16.76
N ALA A 134 -2.56 13.65 17.59
CA ALA A 134 -3.45 14.53 18.34
C ALA A 134 -2.74 15.19 19.55
N SER A 135 -1.57 14.66 19.95
CA SER A 135 -0.78 15.18 21.06
C SER A 135 0.72 15.13 20.71
N PRO A 136 1.17 15.92 19.71
CA PRO A 136 2.56 15.91 19.30
C PRO A 136 3.46 16.47 20.42
N PRO A 137 4.69 15.95 20.58
CA PRO A 137 5.66 16.50 21.51
C PRO A 137 5.95 17.98 21.22
N PRO A 138 6.18 18.81 22.24
CA PRO A 138 6.49 20.23 22.05
C PRO A 138 7.70 20.43 21.13
N GLY A 139 7.57 21.33 20.16
CA GLY A 139 8.66 21.69 19.23
C GLY A 139 8.80 20.76 18.03
N LEU A 140 7.99 19.68 17.94
CA LEU A 140 7.96 18.85 16.73
C LEU A 140 6.85 19.30 15.77
N ASP A 141 7.13 19.14 14.47
CA ASP A 141 6.12 19.32 13.44
C ASP A 141 4.95 18.33 13.67
N PRO A 142 3.70 18.80 13.81
CA PRO A 142 2.53 17.95 14.00
C PRO A 142 2.30 16.95 12.86
N ALA A 143 2.85 17.21 11.67
CA ALA A 143 2.76 16.29 10.54
C ALA A 143 3.63 15.04 10.71
N LEU A 144 4.66 15.09 11.56
CA LEU A 144 5.47 13.93 11.93
C LEU A 144 4.65 12.98 12.79
N ARG A 145 4.85 11.69 12.62
CA ARG A 145 4.23 10.62 13.44
C ARG A 145 5.26 9.79 14.18
N PHE A 146 6.53 10.08 13.93
CA PHE A 146 7.68 9.43 14.53
C PHE A 146 8.71 10.49 14.88
N ALA A 147 9.45 10.24 15.95
CA ALA A 147 10.50 11.10 16.45
C ALA A 147 11.70 10.27 16.88
N ARG A 148 12.85 10.90 17.01
CA ARG A 148 14.02 10.33 17.65
C ARG A 148 14.03 10.72 19.12
N GLN A 149 14.03 9.73 20.01
CA GLN A 149 14.18 9.96 21.44
C GLN A 149 15.63 10.34 21.76
N THR A 150 15.83 11.44 22.47
CA THR A 150 17.14 11.88 22.97
C THR A 150 17.07 12.17 24.47
N ASP A 151 18.21 12.35 25.11
CA ASP A 151 18.29 12.74 26.54
C ASP A 151 17.61 14.10 26.84
N LYS A 152 17.48 14.94 25.81
CA LYS A 152 16.84 16.27 25.88
C LYS A 152 15.37 16.26 25.46
N GLY A 153 14.82 15.09 25.18
CA GLY A 153 13.47 14.89 24.66
C GLY A 153 13.44 14.49 23.19
N PRO A 154 12.23 14.30 22.63
CA PRO A 154 12.04 13.88 21.25
C PRO A 154 12.38 15.01 20.26
N VAL A 155 13.06 14.64 19.17
CA VAL A 155 13.39 15.51 18.04
C VAL A 155 12.97 14.84 16.73
N ALA A 156 12.93 15.58 15.61
CA ALA A 156 12.70 14.97 14.30
C ALA A 156 13.70 13.83 14.05
N TYR A 157 13.22 12.71 13.50
CA TYR A 157 14.13 11.64 13.12
C TYR A 157 14.99 12.09 11.92
N PHE A 158 16.08 11.39 11.68
CA PHE A 158 16.91 11.58 10.50
C PHE A 158 16.08 11.38 9.23
N ASP A 159 16.29 12.24 8.25
CA ASP A 159 15.71 12.06 6.93
C ASP A 159 16.56 11.14 6.03
N ARG A 160 16.12 10.93 4.80
CA ARG A 160 16.84 10.07 3.85
C ARG A 160 18.27 10.54 3.61
N ASP A 161 18.49 11.84 3.41
CA ASP A 161 19.82 12.37 3.12
C ASP A 161 20.79 12.12 4.28
N GLU A 162 20.37 12.41 5.51
CA GLU A 162 21.16 12.16 6.71
C GLU A 162 21.44 10.66 6.92
N ILE A 163 20.44 9.78 6.67
CA ILE A 163 20.61 8.33 6.82
C ILE A 163 21.59 7.79 5.76
N GLU A 164 21.45 8.22 4.51
CA GLU A 164 22.34 7.82 3.42
C GLU A 164 23.76 8.43 3.57
N ALA A 165 23.88 9.58 4.24
CA ALA A 165 25.15 10.17 4.65
C ALA A 165 25.82 9.45 5.84
N GLY A 166 25.14 8.46 6.46
CA GLY A 166 25.72 7.62 7.49
C GLY A 166 25.23 7.87 8.92
N ALA A 167 24.14 8.59 9.14
CA ALA A 167 23.61 8.83 10.50
C ALA A 167 23.30 7.55 11.29
N LEU A 168 23.17 6.40 10.62
CA LEU A 168 22.94 5.08 11.23
C LEU A 168 24.17 4.16 11.18
N ALA A 169 25.29 4.61 10.63
CA ALA A 169 26.49 3.79 10.48
C ALA A 169 27.04 3.33 11.85
N GLY A 170 27.48 2.07 11.91
CA GLY A 170 28.06 1.48 13.12
C GLY A 170 27.07 1.16 14.23
N ARG A 171 25.75 1.33 13.99
CA ARG A 171 24.72 1.00 14.99
C ARG A 171 24.23 -0.46 14.93
N GLY A 172 24.75 -1.24 13.98
CA GLY A 172 24.37 -2.66 13.80
C GLY A 172 22.91 -2.85 13.41
N LEU A 173 22.35 -1.89 12.66
CA LEU A 173 20.93 -1.88 12.26
C LEU A 173 20.71 -2.51 10.89
N GLU A 174 21.75 -2.89 10.18
CA GLU A 174 21.68 -3.49 8.85
C GLU A 174 21.00 -4.86 8.93
N LEU A 175 19.90 -4.99 8.19
CA LEU A 175 19.12 -6.24 8.13
C LEU A 175 19.62 -7.14 7.00
N VAL A 176 19.90 -6.52 5.86
CA VAL A 176 20.37 -7.14 4.62
C VAL A 176 20.95 -6.03 3.71
N PHE A 177 21.83 -6.42 2.81
CA PHE A 177 22.42 -5.52 1.81
C PHE A 177 21.96 -5.93 0.41
N VAL A 178 21.62 -4.94 -0.43
CA VAL A 178 21.29 -5.13 -1.84
C VAL A 178 22.35 -4.48 -2.73
N ALA A 179 22.37 -4.83 -4.01
CA ALA A 179 23.42 -4.37 -4.91
C ALA A 179 23.18 -2.93 -5.39
N ASP A 180 21.93 -2.60 -5.71
CA ASP A 180 21.58 -1.33 -6.35
C ASP A 180 20.83 -0.40 -5.38
N PRO A 181 21.34 0.83 -5.13
CA PRO A 181 20.62 1.82 -4.32
C PRO A 181 19.27 2.25 -4.93
N VAL A 182 19.10 2.16 -6.25
CA VAL A 182 17.82 2.41 -6.91
C VAL A 182 16.80 1.33 -6.53
N ASP A 183 17.22 0.05 -6.48
CA ASP A 183 16.36 -1.03 -5.99
C ASP A 183 15.98 -0.82 -4.53
N ALA A 184 16.94 -0.47 -3.67
CA ALA A 184 16.66 -0.15 -2.26
C ALA A 184 15.64 1.00 -2.14
N PHE A 185 15.80 2.05 -2.94
CA PHE A 185 14.87 3.18 -2.98
C PHE A 185 13.45 2.74 -3.36
N PHE A 186 13.29 1.94 -4.40
CA PHE A 186 11.97 1.43 -4.80
C PHE A 186 11.39 0.44 -3.78
N MET A 187 12.21 -0.35 -3.11
CA MET A 187 11.76 -1.19 -1.98
C MET A 187 11.17 -0.34 -0.84
N HIS A 188 11.74 0.84 -0.56
CA HIS A 188 11.18 1.79 0.40
C HIS A 188 9.81 2.33 -0.07
N ILE A 189 9.58 2.47 -1.37
CA ILE A 189 8.28 2.91 -1.91
C ILE A 189 7.25 1.79 -1.81
N GLN A 190 7.64 0.54 -2.19
CA GLN A 190 6.75 -0.62 -2.18
C GLN A 190 6.44 -1.14 -0.76
N GLY A 191 7.31 -0.88 0.20
CA GLY A 191 7.13 -1.26 1.60
C GLY A 191 7.44 -2.73 1.92
N ALA A 192 7.72 -3.57 0.92
CA ALA A 192 8.14 -4.96 1.09
C ALA A 192 8.98 -5.41 -0.11
N ALA A 193 9.78 -6.47 0.06
CA ALA A 193 10.49 -7.14 -1.01
C ALA A 193 10.86 -8.57 -0.64
N ARG A 194 11.08 -9.42 -1.64
CA ARG A 194 11.80 -10.68 -1.51
C ARG A 194 13.25 -10.48 -1.89
N ILE A 195 14.11 -11.11 -1.15
CA ILE A 195 15.55 -11.03 -1.36
C ILE A 195 16.08 -12.44 -1.55
N ASP A 196 16.59 -12.72 -2.75
CA ASP A 196 17.29 -13.96 -3.04
C ASP A 196 18.71 -13.81 -2.52
N LEU A 197 19.00 -14.52 -1.43
CA LEU A 197 20.25 -14.39 -0.68
C LEU A 197 21.40 -15.09 -1.41
N ALA A 198 22.53 -14.42 -1.51
CA ALA A 198 23.77 -14.98 -2.06
C ALA A 198 24.25 -16.21 -1.25
N GLU A 199 23.92 -16.26 0.02
CA GLU A 199 24.20 -17.37 0.94
C GLU A 199 23.22 -18.54 0.75
N GLY A 200 22.22 -18.38 -0.11
CA GLY A 200 21.16 -19.35 -0.38
C GLY A 200 19.88 -19.06 0.39
N GLY A 201 18.77 -19.48 -0.22
CA GLY A 201 17.43 -19.26 0.31
C GLY A 201 16.87 -17.87 -0.03
N THR A 202 15.64 -17.64 0.42
CA THR A 202 14.89 -16.40 0.18
C THR A 202 14.48 -15.77 1.51
N MET A 203 14.71 -14.48 1.63
CA MET A 203 14.27 -13.65 2.75
C MET A 203 13.17 -12.71 2.27
N ARG A 204 12.16 -12.44 3.09
CA ARG A 204 11.23 -11.34 2.87
C ARG A 204 11.51 -10.23 3.87
N VAL A 205 11.54 -9.00 3.39
CA VAL A 205 11.51 -7.80 4.22
C VAL A 205 10.16 -7.13 4.08
N SER A 206 9.63 -6.59 5.18
CA SER A 206 8.36 -5.88 5.21
C SER A 206 8.47 -4.62 6.05
N TYR A 207 7.68 -3.62 5.72
CA TYR A 207 7.57 -2.37 6.47
C TYR A 207 7.42 -2.63 7.98
N ALA A 208 8.19 -1.92 8.76
CA ALA A 208 8.09 -1.94 10.22
C ALA A 208 7.81 -0.55 10.80
N ALA A 209 8.53 0.47 10.34
CA ALA A 209 8.36 1.87 10.74
C ALA A 209 8.86 2.81 9.63
N LYS A 210 8.71 4.12 9.84
CA LYS A 210 9.29 5.15 8.96
C LYS A 210 9.87 6.30 9.78
N SER A 211 10.75 7.08 9.16
CA SER A 211 11.40 8.25 9.79
C SER A 211 10.41 9.39 10.16
N GLY A 212 9.21 9.36 9.62
CA GLY A 212 8.17 10.37 9.89
C GLY A 212 8.08 11.48 8.84
N HIS A 213 9.15 11.75 8.11
CA HIS A 213 9.16 12.76 7.07
C HIS A 213 8.16 12.49 5.94
N ALA A 214 7.71 13.57 5.29
CA ALA A 214 6.77 13.50 4.18
C ALA A 214 7.35 12.73 2.98
N TYR A 215 6.49 11.99 2.31
CA TYR A 215 6.83 11.33 1.06
C TYR A 215 6.77 12.34 -0.10
N THR A 216 7.82 12.38 -0.90
CA THR A 216 7.90 13.15 -2.13
C THR A 216 8.03 12.20 -3.31
N PRO A 217 7.06 12.16 -4.24
CA PRO A 217 7.17 11.37 -5.46
C PRO A 217 8.27 11.92 -6.37
N ILE A 218 9.37 11.19 -6.57
CA ILE A 218 10.50 11.67 -7.40
C ILE A 218 10.13 11.82 -8.87
N GLY A 219 9.10 11.12 -9.35
CA GLY A 219 8.56 11.36 -10.69
C GLY A 219 8.07 12.79 -10.89
N ARG A 220 7.47 13.40 -9.85
CA ARG A 220 7.11 14.83 -9.88
C ARG A 220 8.34 15.71 -9.90
N VAL A 221 9.36 15.38 -9.12
CA VAL A 221 10.63 16.12 -9.13
C VAL A 221 11.26 16.11 -10.53
N LEU A 222 11.28 14.96 -11.18
CA LEU A 222 11.83 14.83 -12.55
C LEU A 222 11.01 15.60 -13.59
N ILE A 223 9.68 15.69 -13.42
CA ILE A 223 8.83 16.54 -14.28
C ILE A 223 9.12 18.02 -14.03
N GLU A 224 9.23 18.46 -12.79
CA GLU A 224 9.56 19.84 -12.39
C GLU A 224 10.96 20.26 -12.90
N MET A 225 11.90 19.31 -12.97
CA MET A 225 13.23 19.50 -13.58
C MET A 225 13.22 19.52 -15.12
N GLY A 226 12.08 19.22 -15.76
CA GLY A 226 12.00 19.06 -17.22
C GLY A 226 12.65 17.79 -17.76
N ALA A 227 12.99 16.85 -16.89
CA ALA A 227 13.65 15.58 -17.25
C ALA A 227 12.68 14.52 -17.76
N LEU A 228 11.42 14.57 -17.32
CA LEU A 228 10.33 13.71 -17.80
C LEU A 228 9.09 14.54 -18.10
N GLU A 229 8.30 14.10 -19.07
CA GLU A 229 7.03 14.74 -19.41
C GLU A 229 5.93 14.35 -18.40
N ALA A 230 5.03 15.29 -18.13
CA ALA A 230 3.83 15.03 -17.33
C ALA A 230 3.01 13.89 -17.95
N GLY A 231 2.59 12.92 -17.11
CA GLY A 231 1.86 11.73 -17.55
C GLY A 231 2.74 10.59 -18.11
N LYS A 232 4.06 10.81 -18.27
CA LYS A 232 5.00 9.78 -18.72
C LYS A 232 6.01 9.34 -17.63
N ALA A 233 5.91 9.86 -16.42
CA ALA A 233 6.79 9.51 -15.30
C ALA A 233 6.40 8.13 -14.69
N THR A 234 6.44 7.07 -15.50
CA THR A 234 6.27 5.70 -15.04
C THR A 234 7.48 5.24 -14.23
N MET A 235 7.34 4.17 -13.45
CA MET A 235 8.45 3.59 -12.70
C MET A 235 9.65 3.24 -13.61
N ASP A 236 9.38 2.67 -14.78
CA ASP A 236 10.43 2.32 -15.74
C ASP A 236 11.13 3.55 -16.31
N ALA A 237 10.39 4.61 -16.66
CA ALA A 237 10.97 5.86 -17.13
C ALA A 237 11.84 6.53 -16.06
N ILE A 238 11.40 6.49 -14.79
CA ILE A 238 12.18 7.00 -13.65
C ILE A 238 13.45 6.16 -13.47
N ARG A 239 13.37 4.82 -13.49
CA ARG A 239 14.53 3.93 -13.37
C ARG A 239 15.53 4.15 -14.52
N GLN A 240 15.04 4.27 -15.75
CA GLN A 240 15.89 4.56 -16.92
C GLN A 240 16.61 5.90 -16.78
N TRP A 241 15.90 6.93 -16.31
CA TRP A 241 16.51 8.23 -16.08
C TRP A 241 17.60 8.17 -14.99
N LEU A 242 17.31 7.52 -13.85
CA LEU A 242 18.28 7.36 -12.76
C LEU A 242 19.54 6.61 -13.22
N ALA A 243 19.36 5.55 -14.01
CA ALA A 243 20.47 4.78 -14.57
C ALA A 243 21.33 5.60 -15.58
N ALA A 244 20.67 6.46 -16.37
CA ALA A 244 21.36 7.34 -17.33
C ALA A 244 22.04 8.56 -16.69
N ASN A 245 21.69 8.89 -15.44
CA ASN A 245 22.19 10.07 -14.73
C ASN A 245 22.76 9.72 -13.34
N PRO A 246 23.78 8.85 -13.23
CA PRO A 246 24.25 8.31 -11.94
C PRO A 246 24.74 9.41 -10.98
N ASP A 247 25.33 10.47 -11.48
CA ASP A 247 25.85 11.58 -10.66
C ASP A 247 24.76 12.39 -9.95
N THR A 248 23.56 12.44 -10.53
CA THR A 248 22.41 13.19 -10.00
C THR A 248 21.34 12.29 -9.39
N ALA A 249 21.39 11.00 -9.66
CA ALA A 249 20.40 10.01 -9.19
C ALA A 249 20.20 10.06 -7.66
N ALA A 250 21.29 10.08 -6.91
CA ALA A 250 21.25 10.17 -5.44
C ALA A 250 20.57 11.46 -4.97
N VAL A 251 20.90 12.60 -5.59
CA VAL A 251 20.32 13.91 -5.27
C VAL A 251 18.80 13.91 -5.51
N VAL A 252 18.34 13.32 -6.62
CA VAL A 252 16.92 13.21 -6.94
C VAL A 252 16.21 12.27 -5.96
N MET A 253 16.76 11.10 -5.65
CA MET A 253 16.17 10.17 -4.69
C MET A 253 16.05 10.78 -3.29
N ARG A 254 17.00 11.58 -2.85
CA ARG A 254 17.01 12.30 -1.55
C ARG A 254 15.98 13.41 -1.43
N GLN A 255 15.39 13.89 -2.55
CA GLN A 255 14.22 14.77 -2.49
C GLN A 255 13.01 14.10 -1.80
N ASN A 256 12.96 12.77 -1.81
CA ASN A 256 12.05 12.04 -0.95
C ASN A 256 12.66 11.85 0.44
N ARG A 257 12.39 12.77 1.36
CA ARG A 257 12.88 12.73 2.73
C ARG A 257 12.40 11.54 3.55
N SER A 258 11.28 10.92 3.15
CA SER A 258 10.74 9.75 3.82
C SER A 258 11.67 8.54 3.69
N PHE A 259 11.98 7.90 4.81
CA PHE A 259 12.75 6.68 4.88
C PHE A 259 11.98 5.62 5.66
N ILE A 260 11.93 4.38 5.20
CA ILE A 260 11.27 3.29 5.92
C ILE A 260 12.29 2.31 6.49
N PHE A 261 11.92 1.71 7.60
CA PHE A 261 12.64 0.64 8.28
C PHE A 261 11.91 -0.66 8.10
N PHE A 262 12.66 -1.73 7.94
CA PHE A 262 12.14 -3.05 7.64
C PHE A 262 12.25 -4.01 8.84
N ARG A 263 11.51 -5.08 8.74
CA ARG A 263 11.68 -6.29 9.54
C ARG A 263 11.72 -7.49 8.62
N GLU A 264 12.41 -8.52 9.04
CA GLU A 264 12.31 -9.82 8.40
C GLU A 264 10.90 -10.38 8.60
N ALA A 265 10.36 -11.00 7.57
CA ALA A 265 9.06 -11.64 7.62
C ALA A 265 9.14 -13.03 6.98
N PRO A 266 8.36 -14.00 7.46
CA PRO A 266 8.36 -15.35 6.89
C PRO A 266 7.79 -15.36 5.47
N VAL A 267 8.30 -16.27 4.64
CA VAL A 267 7.72 -16.62 3.32
C VAL A 267 7.00 -17.95 3.49
N GLU A 268 5.86 -17.95 4.17
CA GLU A 268 5.08 -19.18 4.42
C GLU A 268 4.48 -19.75 3.14
N ASN A 269 3.97 -18.88 2.27
CA ASN A 269 3.46 -19.25 0.96
C ASN A 269 4.09 -18.34 -0.11
N PRO A 270 4.95 -18.87 -0.99
CA PRO A 270 5.60 -18.08 -2.03
C PRO A 270 4.64 -17.53 -3.11
N GLN A 271 3.43 -18.06 -3.23
CA GLN A 271 2.40 -17.58 -4.16
C GLN A 271 1.62 -16.37 -3.61
N LEU A 272 1.81 -16.05 -2.33
CA LEU A 272 1.19 -14.89 -1.71
C LEU A 272 2.23 -13.80 -1.46
N GLY A 273 1.75 -12.57 -1.54
CA GLY A 273 2.53 -11.38 -1.21
C GLY A 273 2.84 -11.25 0.28
N PRO A 274 3.42 -10.11 0.68
CA PRO A 274 3.75 -9.83 2.07
C PRO A 274 2.50 -9.73 2.95
N ILE A 275 2.70 -9.85 4.27
CA ILE A 275 1.65 -9.55 5.25
C ILE A 275 1.44 -8.04 5.28
N ALA A 276 0.23 -7.63 4.89
CA ALA A 276 -0.18 -6.24 4.71
C ALA A 276 -0.67 -5.57 6.02
N ALA A 277 -1.15 -4.34 5.88
CA ALA A 277 -1.67 -3.55 7.01
C ALA A 277 -2.84 -4.24 7.72
N ALA A 278 -3.70 -4.96 6.98
CA ALA A 278 -4.79 -5.77 7.52
C ALA A 278 -4.34 -7.08 8.19
N LYS A 279 -3.02 -7.32 8.32
CA LYS A 279 -2.40 -8.48 8.97
C LYS A 279 -2.65 -9.83 8.29
N VAL A 280 -2.96 -9.80 7.01
CA VAL A 280 -3.10 -10.97 6.15
C VAL A 280 -2.15 -10.87 4.95
N PRO A 281 -1.71 -12.01 4.38
CA PRO A 281 -0.90 -11.98 3.17
C PRO A 281 -1.72 -11.49 1.98
N LEU A 282 -1.08 -10.68 1.13
CA LEU A 282 -1.68 -10.14 -0.08
C LEU A 282 -1.89 -11.23 -1.13
N ALA A 283 -2.94 -11.07 -1.91
CA ALA A 283 -3.23 -11.92 -3.06
C ALA A 283 -3.17 -11.11 -4.35
N ASP A 284 -2.46 -11.64 -5.33
CA ASP A 284 -2.29 -11.05 -6.66
C ASP A 284 -3.63 -10.76 -7.33
N GLY A 285 -3.85 -9.51 -7.76
CA GLY A 285 -5.07 -9.03 -8.38
C GLY A 285 -6.34 -9.15 -7.50
N ARG A 286 -6.18 -9.33 -6.17
CA ARG A 286 -7.29 -9.49 -5.22
C ARG A 286 -7.15 -8.59 -3.99
N SER A 287 -5.96 -8.10 -3.69
CA SER A 287 -5.73 -7.19 -2.57
C SER A 287 -5.63 -5.75 -3.05
N LEU A 288 -6.34 -4.86 -2.37
CA LEU A 288 -6.39 -3.43 -2.67
C LEU A 288 -5.87 -2.64 -1.46
N ALA A 289 -4.93 -1.74 -1.71
CA ALA A 289 -4.58 -0.73 -0.72
C ALA A 289 -5.53 0.46 -0.86
N VAL A 290 -6.01 0.95 0.28
CA VAL A 290 -7.02 2.02 0.39
C VAL A 290 -6.61 3.05 1.43
N ASP A 291 -7.30 4.17 1.47
CA ASP A 291 -7.16 5.13 2.56
C ASP A 291 -7.71 4.53 3.86
N ARG A 292 -6.79 4.17 4.77
CA ARG A 292 -7.11 3.51 6.04
C ARG A 292 -7.92 4.36 7.02
N LEU A 293 -7.97 5.67 6.79
CA LEU A 293 -8.76 6.58 7.64
C LEU A 293 -10.21 6.64 7.19
N LEU A 294 -10.48 6.23 5.94
CA LEU A 294 -11.80 6.26 5.33
C LEU A 294 -12.40 4.85 5.17
N HIS A 295 -11.58 3.83 4.91
CA HIS A 295 -12.06 2.49 4.60
C HIS A 295 -11.78 1.49 5.71
N THR A 296 -12.76 0.62 5.95
CA THR A 296 -12.63 -0.54 6.84
C THR A 296 -11.88 -1.65 6.13
N PHE A 297 -10.78 -2.13 6.72
CA PHE A 297 -10.06 -3.28 6.17
C PHE A 297 -10.93 -4.53 6.12
N HIS A 298 -10.62 -5.41 5.18
CA HIS A 298 -11.34 -6.61 4.77
C HIS A 298 -12.65 -6.35 4.03
N CYS A 299 -13.06 -5.09 3.84
CA CYS A 299 -14.25 -4.78 3.06
C CYS A 299 -14.02 -5.11 1.58
N PRO A 300 -14.97 -5.82 0.90
CA PRO A 300 -14.87 -6.07 -0.52
C PRO A 300 -15.13 -4.79 -1.33
N VAL A 301 -14.40 -4.64 -2.44
CA VAL A 301 -14.50 -3.50 -3.36
C VAL A 301 -14.53 -4.03 -4.79
N TRP A 302 -15.57 -3.72 -5.54
CA TRP A 302 -15.59 -3.93 -6.97
C TRP A 302 -14.85 -2.79 -7.67
N VAL A 303 -13.84 -3.15 -8.44
CA VAL A 303 -13.01 -2.21 -9.20
C VAL A 303 -13.27 -2.39 -10.69
N GLU A 304 -13.66 -1.31 -11.36
CA GLU A 304 -13.74 -1.25 -12.82
C GLU A 304 -12.78 -0.18 -13.32
N THR A 305 -11.73 -0.59 -14.02
CA THR A 305 -10.71 0.33 -14.56
C THR A 305 -10.06 -0.28 -15.81
N SER A 306 -9.00 0.33 -16.32
CA SER A 306 -8.20 -0.19 -17.43
C SER A 306 -6.77 -0.44 -17.01
N LEU A 307 -6.20 -1.54 -17.49
CA LEU A 307 -4.77 -1.81 -17.39
C LEU A 307 -3.96 -0.87 -18.30
N PRO A 308 -2.64 -0.77 -18.10
CA PRO A 308 -1.77 0.07 -18.93
C PRO A 308 -1.81 -0.27 -20.43
N ASP A 309 -2.10 -1.52 -20.78
CA ASP A 309 -2.26 -1.99 -22.17
C ASP A 309 -3.66 -1.73 -22.76
N GLY A 310 -4.51 -1.00 -22.03
CA GLY A 310 -5.88 -0.67 -22.44
C GLY A 310 -6.93 -1.74 -22.17
N LYS A 311 -6.53 -2.95 -21.73
CA LYS A 311 -7.50 -3.99 -21.39
C LYS A 311 -8.32 -3.62 -20.18
N SER A 312 -9.58 -4.06 -20.19
CA SER A 312 -10.48 -3.88 -19.07
C SER A 312 -9.99 -4.66 -17.84
N PHE A 313 -9.99 -4.01 -16.69
CA PHE A 313 -9.79 -4.63 -15.38
C PHE A 313 -11.07 -4.48 -14.56
N ARG A 314 -11.77 -5.58 -14.35
CA ARG A 314 -13.02 -5.66 -13.59
C ARG A 314 -12.87 -6.79 -12.60
N ARG A 315 -12.71 -6.45 -11.31
CA ARG A 315 -12.43 -7.46 -10.28
C ARG A 315 -13.00 -7.10 -8.94
N LEU A 316 -13.47 -8.12 -8.25
CA LEU A 316 -13.77 -8.06 -6.82
C LEU A 316 -12.46 -8.17 -6.04
N MET A 317 -12.10 -7.09 -5.37
CA MET A 317 -10.89 -6.96 -4.56
C MET A 317 -11.24 -6.80 -3.09
N ILE A 318 -10.27 -7.02 -2.22
CA ILE A 318 -10.46 -6.88 -0.77
C ILE A 318 -9.53 -5.78 -0.26
N ALA A 319 -10.07 -4.83 0.49
CA ALA A 319 -9.30 -3.77 1.15
C ALA A 319 -8.41 -4.37 2.24
N GLN A 320 -7.13 -4.59 1.97
CA GLN A 320 -6.22 -5.31 2.86
C GLN A 320 -4.93 -4.56 3.17
N ASP A 321 -4.68 -3.47 2.46
CA ASP A 321 -3.45 -2.70 2.63
C ASP A 321 -3.71 -1.19 2.60
N THR A 322 -2.66 -0.42 2.82
CA THR A 322 -2.66 1.05 2.77
C THR A 322 -1.27 1.58 2.44
N GLY A 323 -1.21 2.79 1.94
CA GLY A 323 0.04 3.49 1.69
C GLY A 323 -0.06 4.99 2.00
N SER A 324 1.06 5.65 2.28
CA SER A 324 1.08 7.08 2.60
C SER A 324 0.57 7.98 1.47
N ALA A 325 0.65 7.49 0.21
CA ALA A 325 0.15 8.17 -0.98
C ALA A 325 -1.28 7.75 -1.36
N ILE A 326 -1.88 6.80 -0.64
CA ILE A 326 -3.21 6.28 -0.93
C ILE A 326 -4.20 7.03 -0.06
N VAL A 327 -4.62 8.20 -0.54
CA VAL A 327 -5.46 9.15 0.19
C VAL A 327 -6.68 9.50 -0.65
N GLY A 328 -7.86 9.40 -0.04
CA GLY A 328 -9.14 9.77 -0.63
C GLY A 328 -10.15 8.62 -0.72
N PRO A 329 -11.44 8.96 -0.87
CA PRO A 329 -12.55 8.00 -0.73
C PRO A 329 -12.70 7.02 -1.90
N ALA A 330 -12.29 7.39 -3.11
CA ALA A 330 -12.32 6.52 -4.30
C ALA A 330 -10.90 6.25 -4.84
N ARG A 331 -9.91 6.15 -3.94
CA ARG A 331 -8.51 5.86 -4.25
C ARG A 331 -8.18 4.40 -3.94
N GLY A 332 -7.70 3.68 -4.93
CA GLY A 332 -7.24 2.30 -4.78
C GLY A 332 -5.84 2.08 -5.35
N ASP A 333 -5.04 1.22 -4.72
CA ASP A 333 -3.76 0.76 -5.23
C ASP A 333 -3.78 -0.77 -5.32
N ILE A 334 -3.63 -1.30 -6.53
CA ILE A 334 -3.86 -2.71 -6.86
C ILE A 334 -2.57 -3.49 -6.64
N PHE A 335 -2.60 -4.54 -5.83
CA PHE A 335 -1.50 -5.47 -5.70
C PHE A 335 -1.45 -6.41 -6.90
N PHE A 336 -0.40 -6.31 -7.71
CA PHE A 336 -0.21 -7.11 -8.91
C PHE A 336 0.65 -8.37 -8.70
N GLY A 337 1.07 -8.65 -7.46
CA GLY A 337 1.88 -9.84 -7.17
C GLY A 337 3.35 -9.51 -6.96
N SER A 338 4.24 -10.46 -7.25
CA SER A 338 5.68 -10.36 -6.97
C SER A 338 6.51 -10.48 -8.23
N GLY A 339 7.67 -9.84 -8.26
CA GLY A 339 8.67 -9.93 -9.30
C GLY A 339 8.46 -8.99 -10.49
N ALA A 340 9.29 -9.14 -11.53
CA ALA A 340 9.43 -8.17 -12.61
C ALA A 340 8.16 -8.00 -13.45
N ALA A 341 7.44 -9.09 -13.78
CA ALA A 341 6.20 -9.01 -14.56
C ALA A 341 5.11 -8.20 -13.83
N ALA A 342 4.96 -8.39 -12.52
CA ALA A 342 4.07 -7.60 -11.69
C ALA A 342 4.52 -6.13 -11.63
N GLY A 343 5.83 -5.90 -11.54
CA GLY A 343 6.43 -4.57 -11.54
C GLY A 343 6.17 -3.77 -12.80
N THR A 344 6.23 -4.39 -13.97
CA THR A 344 5.93 -3.76 -15.26
C THR A 344 4.49 -3.22 -15.32
N ILE A 345 3.52 -4.02 -14.86
CA ILE A 345 2.12 -3.61 -14.83
C ILE A 345 1.91 -2.53 -13.76
N ALA A 346 2.36 -2.80 -12.55
CA ALA A 346 2.20 -1.90 -11.41
C ALA A 346 2.84 -0.53 -11.64
N GLY A 347 4.05 -0.51 -12.19
CA GLY A 347 4.82 0.72 -12.42
C GLY A 347 4.24 1.65 -13.50
N SER A 348 3.36 1.12 -14.34
CA SER A 348 2.67 1.88 -15.40
C SER A 348 1.19 2.12 -15.10
N MET A 349 0.66 1.58 -14.00
CA MET A 349 -0.75 1.68 -13.65
C MET A 349 -1.09 3.05 -13.07
N ALA A 350 -1.87 3.83 -13.81
CA ALA A 350 -2.39 5.15 -13.39
C ALA A 350 -3.69 5.43 -14.16
N SER A 351 -4.80 4.82 -13.74
CA SER A 351 -6.04 4.82 -14.50
C SER A 351 -7.23 5.30 -13.67
N LYS A 352 -8.13 6.02 -14.32
CA LYS A 352 -9.45 6.34 -13.77
C LYS A 352 -10.35 5.10 -13.79
N GLY A 353 -11.34 5.05 -12.90
CA GLY A 353 -12.26 3.93 -12.87
C GLY A 353 -13.35 4.06 -11.81
N ARG A 354 -14.24 3.09 -11.72
CA ARG A 354 -15.29 3.04 -10.70
C ARG A 354 -14.81 2.31 -9.45
N PHE A 355 -15.08 2.91 -8.31
CA PHE A 355 -14.83 2.32 -6.98
C PHE A 355 -16.18 2.01 -6.34
N VAL A 356 -16.54 0.72 -6.29
CA VAL A 356 -17.81 0.28 -5.72
C VAL A 356 -17.54 -0.52 -4.46
N LEU A 357 -17.84 0.07 -3.31
CA LEU A 357 -17.71 -0.57 -2.01
C LEU A 357 -18.88 -1.54 -1.78
N LEU A 358 -18.61 -2.76 -1.38
CA LEU A 358 -19.63 -3.71 -0.97
C LEU A 358 -19.79 -3.62 0.56
N ALA A 359 -20.85 -2.93 1.01
CA ALA A 359 -21.15 -2.79 2.43
C ALA A 359 -22.01 -3.97 2.92
N PRO A 360 -21.87 -4.43 4.19
CA PRO A 360 -22.77 -5.41 4.78
C PRO A 360 -24.23 -5.03 4.57
N ARG A 361 -25.08 -6.00 4.17
CA ARG A 361 -26.51 -5.72 3.94
C ARG A 361 -27.17 -5.14 5.17
N GLY A 362 -28.07 -4.19 4.96
CA GLY A 362 -28.75 -3.45 6.02
C GLY A 362 -27.95 -2.27 6.58
N SER A 363 -26.71 -2.04 6.12
CA SER A 363 -25.94 -0.86 6.48
C SER A 363 -25.60 0.00 5.25
N ARG A 364 -25.63 1.32 5.42
CA ARG A 364 -25.15 2.26 4.41
C ARG A 364 -23.72 2.65 4.75
N PRO A 365 -22.79 2.65 3.78
CA PRO A 365 -21.43 3.06 4.04
C PRO A 365 -21.33 4.56 4.38
N ASN A 366 -20.35 4.90 5.22
CA ASN A 366 -20.02 6.27 5.57
C ASN A 366 -18.54 6.51 5.32
N VAL A 367 -18.21 7.24 4.27
CA VAL A 367 -16.83 7.53 3.87
C VAL A 367 -16.62 9.04 3.99
N ASN A 368 -16.61 9.55 5.23
CA ASN A 368 -16.49 10.99 5.46
C ASN A 368 -15.04 11.39 5.79
N PRO A 369 -14.38 12.25 4.99
CA PRO A 369 -13.02 12.73 5.25
C PRO A 369 -12.86 13.63 6.48
N GLN A 370 -13.95 14.02 7.13
CA GLN A 370 -13.96 14.98 8.25
C GLN A 370 -14.00 14.32 9.65
N ARG A 371 -13.58 13.05 9.77
CA ARG A 371 -13.45 12.38 11.07
C ARG A 371 -12.01 12.21 11.49
#